data_89809aca3957a3cad0f3310cec57d105
#
_entry.id   89809aca3957a3cad0f3310cec57d105
#
_cell.length_a   1.000
_cell.length_b   1.000
_cell.length_c   1.000
_cell.angle_alpha   90.00
_cell.angle_beta   90.00
_cell.angle_gamma   90.00
#
_symmetry.space_group_name_H-M   'P 1'
#
loop_
_entity.id
_entity.type
_entity.pdbx_description
1 polymer ?
#
loop_
_entity_poly.entity_id
_entity_poly.type
_entity_poly.pdbx_seq_one_letter_code
_entity_poly.pdbx_strand_id
1 'polypeptide(L)'
;MKETILVVEDGDAVRNLVCRMLVQYGYRVLEARDGHDALHVCQSHPDSIQLVLTDLVMPNMSGGELASRLMRLRPALRVLFMSGYTDEPVVRRLGRESVMFLQKPFTSITLSERIRQVLDRPWNGFPAGREAGG
;
A
#
# COMPACT_ATOMS: atom_id res chain seq x y z
N MET A 1 1.89 -17.92 -11.07
CA MET A 1 2.11 -17.67 -9.66
C MET A 1 1.88 -16.21 -9.31
N LYS A 2 1.16 -15.95 -8.25
CA LYS A 2 0.83 -14.58 -7.89
C LYS A 2 1.92 -13.94 -7.03
N GLU A 3 1.92 -12.64 -7.08
CA GLU A 3 2.85 -11.84 -6.30
C GLU A 3 2.50 -11.86 -4.81
N THR A 4 3.41 -11.39 -4.00
CA THR A 4 3.22 -11.23 -2.56
C THR A 4 2.89 -9.79 -2.24
N ILE A 5 1.83 -9.60 -1.46
CA ILE A 5 1.33 -8.28 -1.08
C ILE A 5 1.41 -8.15 0.43
N LEU A 6 2.00 -7.06 0.89
CA LEU A 6 2.01 -6.72 2.31
C LEU A 6 0.84 -5.78 2.59
N VAL A 7 -0.06 -6.19 3.47
CA VAL A 7 -1.22 -5.38 3.88
C VAL A 7 -0.90 -4.70 5.19
N VAL A 8 -0.96 -3.38 5.20
CA VAL A 8 -0.68 -2.55 6.38
C VAL A 8 -1.96 -1.84 6.78
N GLU A 9 -2.53 -2.23 7.91
CA GLU A 9 -3.82 -1.72 8.38
C GLU A 9 -3.89 -1.90 9.88
N ASP A 10 -4.19 -0.83 10.61
CA ASP A 10 -4.22 -0.90 12.08
C ASP A 10 -5.50 -1.53 12.62
N GLY A 11 -6.59 -1.54 11.87
CA GLY A 11 -7.83 -2.19 12.31
C GLY A 11 -7.80 -3.66 11.99
N ASP A 12 -7.92 -4.51 13.01
CA ASP A 12 -7.84 -5.97 12.84
C ASP A 12 -8.91 -6.50 11.89
N ALA A 13 -10.14 -6.02 12.04
CA ALA A 13 -11.25 -6.52 11.22
C ALA A 13 -11.07 -6.16 9.76
N VAL A 14 -10.66 -4.92 9.50
CA VAL A 14 -10.44 -4.46 8.12
C VAL A 14 -9.26 -5.19 7.52
N ARG A 15 -8.18 -5.34 8.27
CA ARG A 15 -7.00 -6.06 7.78
C ARG A 15 -7.35 -7.49 7.42
N ASN A 16 -8.09 -8.19 8.27
CA ASN A 16 -8.50 -9.56 8.00
C ASN A 16 -9.34 -9.65 6.73
N LEU A 17 -10.26 -8.72 6.55
CA LEU A 17 -11.13 -8.72 5.38
C LEU A 17 -10.32 -8.53 4.11
N VAL A 18 -9.43 -7.55 4.11
CA VAL A 18 -8.60 -7.27 2.94
C VAL A 18 -7.71 -8.46 2.61
N CYS A 19 -7.12 -9.07 3.62
CA CYS A 19 -6.27 -10.24 3.40
C CYS A 19 -7.05 -11.39 2.78
N ARG A 20 -8.29 -11.62 3.24
CA ARG A 20 -9.12 -12.67 2.65
C ARG A 20 -9.42 -12.40 1.18
N MET A 21 -9.73 -11.16 0.85
CA MET A 21 -10.00 -10.80 -0.54
C MET A 21 -8.80 -11.14 -1.41
N LEU A 22 -7.59 -10.80 -0.95
CA LEU A 22 -6.39 -11.04 -1.73
C LEU A 22 -6.08 -12.51 -1.87
N VAL A 23 -6.24 -13.27 -0.81
CA VAL A 23 -6.00 -14.71 -0.84
C VAL A 23 -6.95 -15.38 -1.84
N GLN A 24 -8.20 -14.93 -1.90
CA GLN A 24 -9.16 -15.47 -2.85
C GLN A 24 -8.71 -15.27 -4.30
N TYR A 25 -7.98 -14.21 -4.57
CA TYR A 25 -7.45 -13.96 -5.91
C TYR A 25 -6.09 -14.61 -6.16
N GLY A 26 -5.61 -15.39 -5.18
CA GLY A 26 -4.41 -16.18 -5.36
C GLY A 26 -3.11 -15.50 -4.96
N TYR A 27 -3.17 -14.32 -4.37
CA TYR A 27 -1.98 -13.62 -3.91
C TYR A 27 -1.47 -14.23 -2.62
N ARG A 28 -0.16 -14.14 -2.42
CA ARG A 28 0.44 -14.39 -1.11
C ARG A 28 0.31 -13.11 -0.32
N VAL A 29 -0.01 -13.23 0.97
CA VAL A 29 -0.30 -12.07 1.80
C VAL A 29 0.53 -12.09 3.06
N LEU A 30 1.17 -10.97 3.34
CA LEU A 30 1.81 -10.71 4.62
C LEU A 30 1.06 -9.56 5.28
N GLU A 31 1.13 -9.46 6.60
CA GLU A 31 0.36 -8.47 7.34
C GLU A 31 1.26 -7.64 8.23
N ALA A 32 0.87 -6.38 8.41
CA ALA A 32 1.50 -5.49 9.38
C ALA A 32 0.42 -4.60 9.97
N ARG A 33 0.54 -4.27 11.24
CA ARG A 33 -0.46 -3.48 11.96
C ARG A 33 -0.21 -1.98 11.87
N ASP A 34 1.01 -1.58 11.56
CA ASP A 34 1.35 -0.18 11.43
C ASP A 34 2.61 -0.03 10.60
N GLY A 35 3.08 1.21 10.47
CA GLY A 35 4.24 1.48 9.63
C GLY A 35 5.53 0.85 10.15
N HIS A 36 5.73 0.86 11.45
CA HIS A 36 6.95 0.26 12.02
C HIS A 36 6.97 -1.24 11.82
N ASP A 37 5.82 -1.88 12.04
CA ASP A 37 5.70 -3.31 11.81
C ASP A 37 5.93 -3.62 10.33
N ALA A 38 5.41 -2.79 9.43
CA ALA A 38 5.60 -2.97 8.00
C ALA A 38 7.07 -2.92 7.60
N LEU A 39 7.82 -1.96 8.15
CA LEU A 39 9.25 -1.88 7.87
C LEU A 39 9.97 -3.13 8.34
N HIS A 40 9.60 -3.63 9.50
CA HIS A 40 10.19 -4.86 10.03
C HIS A 40 9.88 -6.05 9.13
N VAL A 41 8.63 -6.18 8.69
CA VAL A 41 8.24 -7.27 7.79
C VAL A 41 9.02 -7.20 6.48
N CYS A 42 9.18 -5.99 5.94
CA CYS A 42 9.94 -5.82 4.70
C CYS A 42 11.40 -6.22 4.85
N GLN A 43 11.99 -5.92 6.01
CA GLN A 43 13.38 -6.32 6.27
C GLN A 43 13.52 -7.83 6.37
N SER A 44 12.51 -8.48 6.91
CA SER A 44 12.52 -9.94 7.08
C SER A 44 12.26 -10.70 5.79
N HIS A 45 11.73 -10.03 4.79
CA HIS A 45 11.36 -10.64 3.51
C HIS A 45 11.95 -9.85 2.35
N PRO A 46 13.27 -9.76 2.26
CA PRO A 46 13.89 -9.00 1.17
C PRO A 46 13.55 -9.65 -0.17
N ASP A 47 13.18 -8.83 -1.13
CA ASP A 47 12.90 -9.23 -2.51
C ASP A 47 11.67 -10.12 -2.68
N SER A 48 10.92 -10.40 -1.60
CA SER A 48 9.74 -11.26 -1.70
C SER A 48 8.45 -10.50 -1.92
N ILE A 49 8.41 -9.22 -1.56
CA ILE A 49 7.19 -8.43 -1.60
C ILE A 49 7.19 -7.55 -2.84
N GLN A 50 6.14 -7.64 -3.65
CA GLN A 50 6.03 -6.87 -4.87
C GLN A 50 5.20 -5.59 -4.69
N LEU A 51 4.28 -5.59 -3.72
CA LEU A 51 3.40 -4.45 -3.51
C LEU A 51 3.06 -4.32 -2.04
N VAL A 52 3.04 -3.07 -1.56
CA VAL A 52 2.54 -2.74 -0.22
C VAL A 52 1.19 -2.04 -0.38
N LEU A 53 0.17 -2.62 0.23
CA LEU A 53 -1.16 -2.04 0.29
C LEU A 53 -1.34 -1.48 1.69
N THR A 54 -1.32 -0.17 1.83
CA THR A 54 -1.30 0.45 3.15
C THR A 54 -2.40 1.48 3.31
N ASP A 55 -2.94 1.54 4.52
CA ASP A 55 -3.80 2.65 4.90
C ASP A 55 -3.00 3.95 4.78
N LEU A 56 -3.65 5.01 4.35
CA LEU A 56 -3.01 6.30 4.19
C LEU A 56 -2.80 6.96 5.54
N VAL A 57 -3.78 6.88 6.42
CA VAL A 57 -3.74 7.52 7.73
C VAL A 57 -3.73 6.44 8.81
N MET A 58 -2.66 6.43 9.59
CA MET A 58 -2.47 5.46 10.67
C MET A 58 -1.82 6.16 11.86
N PRO A 59 -1.97 5.60 13.07
CA PRO A 59 -1.25 6.13 14.22
C PRO A 59 0.28 6.01 14.03
N ASN A 60 1.01 6.94 14.57
CA ASN A 60 2.47 6.92 14.68
C ASN A 60 3.22 7.16 13.38
N MET A 61 2.78 6.57 12.28
CA MET A 61 3.43 6.75 10.98
C MET A 61 2.37 6.66 9.91
N SER A 62 2.23 7.71 9.12
CA SER A 62 1.26 7.71 8.02
C SER A 62 1.70 6.77 6.91
N GLY A 63 0.74 6.40 6.05
CA GLY A 63 1.07 5.60 4.87
C GLY A 63 2.03 6.32 3.94
N GLY A 64 1.90 7.64 3.84
CA GLY A 64 2.81 8.42 3.01
C GLY A 64 4.24 8.39 3.53
N GLU A 65 4.40 8.52 4.83
CA GLU A 65 5.73 8.41 5.44
C GLU A 65 6.31 7.02 5.27
N LEU A 66 5.49 6.00 5.45
CA LEU A 66 5.93 4.63 5.23
C LEU A 66 6.41 4.44 3.80
N ALA A 67 5.63 4.93 2.83
CA ALA A 67 6.00 4.82 1.42
C ALA A 67 7.32 5.51 1.13
N SER A 68 7.54 6.68 1.71
CA SER A 68 8.80 7.41 1.53
C SER A 68 9.99 6.61 2.02
N ARG A 69 9.85 5.99 3.19
CA ARG A 69 10.92 5.18 3.75
C ARG A 69 11.18 3.93 2.92
N LEU A 70 10.10 3.28 2.47
CA LEU A 70 10.24 2.08 1.66
C LEU A 70 10.89 2.39 0.31
N MET A 71 10.56 3.53 -0.27
CA MET A 71 11.15 3.91 -1.56
C MET A 71 12.66 4.07 -1.46
N ARG A 72 13.15 4.59 -0.34
CA ARG A 72 14.60 4.71 -0.14
C ARG A 72 15.28 3.35 -0.03
N LEU A 73 14.59 2.40 0.60
CA LEU A 73 15.14 1.07 0.81
C LEU A 73 14.98 0.17 -0.40
N ARG A 74 13.86 0.28 -1.09
CA ARG A 74 13.53 -0.56 -2.24
C ARG A 74 12.74 0.24 -3.27
N PRO A 75 13.43 0.93 -4.18
CA PRO A 75 12.72 1.78 -5.16
C PRO A 75 11.76 1.02 -6.05
N ALA A 76 11.97 -0.28 -6.25
CA ALA A 76 11.12 -1.08 -7.11
C ALA A 76 9.82 -1.55 -6.43
N LEU A 77 9.73 -1.36 -5.12
CA LEU A 77 8.55 -1.81 -4.38
C LEU A 77 7.38 -0.87 -4.65
N ARG A 78 6.29 -1.45 -5.12
CA ARG A 78 5.10 -0.66 -5.46
C ARG A 78 4.25 -0.42 -4.23
N VAL A 79 3.56 0.72 -4.21
CA VAL A 79 2.72 1.11 -3.09
C VAL A 79 1.34 1.50 -3.60
N LEU A 80 0.31 1.00 -2.93
CA LEU A 80 -1.08 1.37 -3.19
C LEU A 80 -1.70 1.77 -1.85
N PHE A 81 -2.34 2.94 -1.83
CA PHE A 81 -2.93 3.47 -0.62
C PHE A 81 -4.42 3.18 -0.53
N MET A 82 -4.87 2.82 0.67
CA MET A 82 -6.30 2.77 0.99
C MET A 82 -6.66 4.08 1.69
N SER A 83 -7.70 4.77 1.21
CA SER A 83 -8.07 6.06 1.76
C SER A 83 -9.56 6.13 2.04
N GLY A 84 -9.92 6.86 3.12
CA GLY A 84 -11.31 7.13 3.44
C GLY A 84 -11.72 8.52 2.98
N TYR A 85 -12.95 8.90 3.26
CA TYR A 85 -13.45 10.22 2.85
C TYR A 85 -12.68 11.36 3.48
N THR A 86 -12.31 11.19 4.74
CA THR A 86 -11.65 12.25 5.48
C THR A 86 -10.20 12.44 5.04
N ASP A 87 -9.69 11.53 4.21
CA ASP A 87 -8.31 11.57 3.77
C ASP A 87 -8.11 12.37 2.48
N GLU A 88 -9.17 12.93 1.93
CA GLU A 88 -9.06 13.60 0.64
C GLU A 88 -8.01 14.72 0.60
N PRO A 89 -7.88 15.57 1.62
CA PRO A 89 -6.82 16.58 1.59
C PRO A 89 -5.43 15.98 1.53
N VAL A 90 -5.22 14.84 2.19
CA VAL A 90 -3.93 14.15 2.17
C VAL A 90 -3.68 13.58 0.79
N VAL A 91 -4.72 12.99 0.18
CA VAL A 91 -4.60 12.43 -1.17
C VAL A 91 -4.20 13.51 -2.16
N ARG A 92 -4.85 14.68 -2.09
CA ARG A 92 -4.51 15.79 -2.98
C ARG A 92 -3.07 16.23 -2.84
N ARG A 93 -2.58 16.24 -1.60
CA ARG A 93 -1.23 16.68 -1.32
C ARG A 93 -0.19 15.69 -1.83
N LEU A 94 -0.48 14.39 -1.70
CA LEU A 94 0.49 13.36 -2.00
C LEU A 94 0.61 13.03 -3.47
N GLY A 95 -0.45 13.17 -4.25
CA GLY A 95 -0.26 12.73 -5.60
C GLY A 95 -1.36 13.07 -6.56
N ARG A 96 -1.06 12.76 -7.79
CA ARG A 96 -1.95 12.97 -8.92
C ARG A 96 -2.38 11.66 -9.52
N GLU A 97 -1.67 10.60 -9.16
CA GLU A 97 -1.90 9.28 -9.74
C GLU A 97 -3.06 8.63 -9.02
N SER A 98 -4.27 8.78 -9.56
CA SER A 98 -5.45 8.20 -8.93
C SER A 98 -5.32 6.68 -8.80
N VAL A 99 -4.52 6.05 -9.66
CA VAL A 99 -4.33 4.61 -9.60
C VAL A 99 -3.64 4.18 -8.31
N MET A 100 -2.92 5.07 -7.65
CA MET A 100 -2.21 4.77 -6.41
C MET A 100 -3.12 4.85 -5.18
N PHE A 101 -4.37 5.23 -5.35
CA PHE A 101 -5.31 5.39 -4.23
C PHE A 101 -6.55 4.57 -4.48
N LEU A 102 -6.95 3.80 -3.46
CA LEU A 102 -8.16 2.99 -3.51
C LEU A 102 -9.06 3.45 -2.38
N GLN A 103 -10.21 4.01 -2.71
CA GLN A 103 -11.09 4.59 -1.70
C GLN A 103 -11.91 3.52 -1.00
N LYS A 104 -11.96 3.58 0.31
CA LYS A 104 -12.81 2.72 1.12
C LYS A 104 -14.23 3.25 1.14
N PRO A 105 -15.23 2.40 1.21
CA PRO A 105 -15.15 0.94 1.10
C PRO A 105 -15.01 0.52 -0.34
N PHE A 106 -14.39 -0.64 -0.56
CA PHE A 106 -14.22 -1.17 -1.91
C PHE A 106 -14.61 -2.64 -1.93
N THR A 107 -14.92 -3.13 -3.13
CA THR A 107 -15.23 -4.54 -3.32
C THR A 107 -13.97 -5.31 -3.63
N SER A 108 -14.05 -6.64 -3.52
CA SER A 108 -12.90 -7.47 -3.86
C SER A 108 -12.54 -7.34 -5.35
N ILE A 109 -13.55 -7.14 -6.20
CA ILE A 109 -13.30 -6.94 -7.62
C ILE A 109 -12.52 -5.66 -7.86
N THR A 110 -12.95 -4.55 -7.25
CA THR A 110 -12.25 -3.28 -7.40
C THR A 110 -10.83 -3.36 -6.87
N LEU A 111 -10.65 -4.01 -5.74
CA LEU A 111 -9.32 -4.21 -5.16
C LEU A 111 -8.42 -4.97 -6.13
N SER A 112 -8.91 -6.09 -6.66
CA SER A 112 -8.14 -6.91 -7.57
C SER A 112 -7.76 -6.16 -8.83
N GLU A 113 -8.70 -5.40 -9.40
CA GLU A 113 -8.43 -4.62 -10.60
C GLU A 113 -7.36 -3.57 -10.35
N ARG A 114 -7.45 -2.87 -9.22
CA ARG A 114 -6.49 -1.82 -8.92
C ARG A 114 -5.10 -2.39 -8.69
N ILE A 115 -5.03 -3.53 -8.02
CA ILE A 115 -3.74 -4.18 -7.80
C ILE A 115 -3.10 -4.57 -9.12
N ARG A 116 -3.86 -5.15 -10.05
CA ARG A 116 -3.31 -5.48 -11.36
C ARG A 116 -2.86 -4.23 -12.11
N GLN A 117 -3.60 -3.15 -12.00
CA GLN A 117 -3.19 -1.90 -12.63
C GLN A 117 -1.85 -1.42 -12.11
N VAL A 118 -1.64 -1.50 -10.81
CA VAL A 118 -0.38 -1.05 -10.22
C VAL A 118 0.76 -2.00 -10.57
N LEU A 119 0.52 -3.29 -10.48
CA LEU A 119 1.57 -4.29 -10.72
C LEU A 119 1.99 -4.35 -12.19
N ASP A 120 1.07 -4.11 -13.11
CA ASP A 120 1.33 -4.26 -14.54
C ASP A 120 1.86 -3.01 -15.21
N ARG A 121 1.86 -1.88 -14.50
CA ARG A 121 2.36 -0.62 -15.06
C ARG A 121 3.85 -0.47 -14.78
N PRO A 122 4.57 0.26 -15.64
CA PRO A 122 5.93 0.65 -15.31
C PRO A 122 5.93 1.42 -14.00
N TRP A 123 6.92 1.16 -13.17
CA TRP A 123 6.99 1.78 -11.85
C TRP A 123 8.22 2.68 -11.77
N ASN A 124 7.98 3.98 -11.58
CA ASN A 124 9.03 4.98 -11.47
C ASN A 124 9.23 5.43 -10.03
N GLY A 125 8.69 4.66 -9.10
CA GLY A 125 8.77 4.99 -7.70
C GLY A 125 7.61 5.84 -7.25
N PHE A 126 7.48 5.97 -5.94
CA PHE A 126 6.45 6.78 -5.33
C PHE A 126 6.85 8.25 -5.44
N PRO A 127 5.90 9.17 -5.75
CA PRO A 127 6.24 10.58 -5.94
C PRO A 127 6.57 11.35 -4.66
N ALA A 128 6.84 10.65 -3.56
CA ALA A 128 7.13 11.28 -2.27
C ALA A 128 8.33 12.21 -2.32
N GLY A 129 9.26 11.96 -3.23
CA GLY A 129 10.42 12.82 -3.37
C GLY A 129 10.04 14.24 -3.74
N ARG A 130 9.04 14.38 -4.59
CA ARG A 130 8.55 15.70 -4.97
C ARG A 130 7.81 16.36 -3.84
N GLU A 131 7.07 15.57 -3.08
CA GLU A 131 6.35 16.08 -1.92
C GLU A 131 7.33 16.58 -0.87
N ALA A 132 8.37 15.81 -0.63
CA ALA A 132 9.37 16.22 0.36
C ALA A 132 10.07 17.49 -0.07
N GLY A 133 10.23 17.68 -1.36
CA GLY A 133 10.84 18.89 -1.88
C GLY A 133 9.89 20.07 -1.95
N GLY A 134 8.62 19.78 -1.85
CA GLY A 134 7.61 20.83 -1.98
C GLY A 134 7.32 21.55 -0.70
#